data_837dee1077049faa6b52b05b05dc68d1
#
_entry.id   837dee1077049faa6b52b05b05dc68d1
#
_cell.length_a   1.000
_cell.length_b   1.000
_cell.length_c   1.000
_cell.angle_alpha   90.00
_cell.angle_beta   90.00
_cell.angle_gamma   90.00
#
_symmetry.space_group_name_H-M   'P 1'
#
loop_
_entity.id
_entity.type
_entity.pdbx_description
1 polymer ?
#
loop_
_entity_poly.entity_id
_entity_poly.type
_entity_poly.pdbx_seq_one_letter_code
_entity_poly.pdbx_strand_id
1 'polypeptide(L)'
;MTPETGQRSNVLSVVLCGAAPASASGTLVREAVSRGWTVQVIATPSALPFLDVGSLELLSGGPVRSQYSKPGDPRSLLPDAIVVAPATFNTINQWALGITGNYALGILAEQTGLEIPIVVVPFVSQALAARPPFQQSVKALRAEGVSVLLGPGGIQPHPVHTEADHAGEFPWLLALEEVTGMTGFGVADAELRGV
;
A
#
# COMPACT_ATOMS: atom_id res chain seq x y z
N MET A 1 6.22 28.56 28.34
CA MET A 1 6.60 27.88 27.06
C MET A 1 5.57 26.79 26.86
N THR A 2 4.49 27.13 26.16
CA THR A 2 3.43 26.19 25.75
C THR A 2 4.00 25.26 24.67
N PRO A 3 3.86 23.94 24.77
CA PRO A 3 4.24 23.08 23.65
C PRO A 3 3.31 23.39 22.49
N GLU A 4 3.89 23.81 21.36
CA GLU A 4 3.17 23.82 20.09
C GLU A 4 2.62 22.41 19.86
N THR A 5 1.31 22.31 19.81
CA THR A 5 0.60 21.13 19.34
C THR A 5 0.94 20.99 17.85
N GLY A 6 2.09 20.41 17.55
CA GLY A 6 2.46 20.03 16.19
C GLY A 6 1.37 19.09 15.69
N GLN A 7 0.62 19.55 14.71
CA GLN A 7 -0.34 18.75 13.98
C GLN A 7 0.42 17.52 13.47
N ARG A 8 0.14 16.33 14.02
CA ARG A 8 0.76 15.09 13.54
C ARG A 8 0.39 14.96 12.07
N SER A 9 1.39 15.05 11.19
CA SER A 9 1.18 14.77 9.78
C SER A 9 0.90 13.28 9.67
N ASN A 10 -0.32 12.89 9.31
CA ASN A 10 -0.64 11.50 9.07
C ASN A 10 0.10 11.02 7.82
N VAL A 11 1.00 10.09 8.00
CA VAL A 11 1.87 9.56 6.93
C VAL A 11 1.31 8.25 6.42
N LEU A 12 0.96 8.23 5.13
CA LEU A 12 0.57 7.02 4.41
C LEU A 12 1.71 6.53 3.53
N SER A 13 2.21 5.32 3.80
CA SER A 13 3.09 4.64 2.85
C SER A 13 2.28 3.88 1.81
N VAL A 14 2.47 4.20 0.54
CA VAL A 14 1.90 3.48 -0.59
C VAL A 14 2.97 2.57 -1.19
N VAL A 15 2.80 1.25 -1.03
CA VAL A 15 3.72 0.24 -1.54
C VAL A 15 3.18 -0.32 -2.86
N LEU A 16 3.95 -0.16 -3.93
CA LEU A 16 3.61 -0.57 -5.29
C LEU A 16 4.41 -1.80 -5.71
N CYS A 17 3.72 -2.86 -6.16
CA CYS A 17 4.35 -4.05 -6.71
C CYS A 17 4.17 -4.14 -8.23
N GLY A 18 5.04 -4.90 -8.91
CA GLY A 18 5.05 -5.01 -10.37
C GLY A 18 3.88 -5.82 -10.91
N ALA A 19 2.76 -5.16 -11.11
CA ALA A 19 1.55 -5.70 -11.72
C ALA A 19 0.88 -4.64 -12.60
N ALA A 20 0.08 -5.05 -13.56
CA ALA A 20 -0.53 -4.17 -14.57
C ALA A 20 -1.23 -2.92 -14.00
N PRO A 21 -2.00 -2.99 -12.89
CA PRO A 21 -2.63 -1.79 -12.32
C PRO A 21 -1.63 -0.74 -11.83
N ALA A 22 -0.37 -1.09 -11.55
CA ALA A 22 0.60 -0.15 -10.98
C ALA A 22 0.79 1.13 -11.84
N SER A 23 0.56 1.05 -13.15
CA SER A 23 0.61 2.21 -14.05
C SER A 23 -0.42 3.29 -13.73
N ALA A 24 -1.53 2.94 -13.07
CA ALA A 24 -2.59 3.85 -12.64
C ALA A 24 -2.51 4.25 -11.15
N SER A 25 -1.41 3.93 -10.47
CA SER A 25 -1.22 4.19 -9.01
C SER A 25 -1.29 5.66 -8.61
N GLY A 26 -1.07 6.59 -9.55
CA GLY A 26 -1.29 8.01 -9.34
C GLY A 26 -2.71 8.36 -8.89
N THR A 27 -3.70 7.52 -9.19
CA THR A 27 -5.07 7.68 -8.69
C THR A 27 -5.14 7.61 -7.18
N LEU A 28 -4.52 6.56 -6.58
CA LEU A 28 -4.47 6.40 -5.13
C LEU A 28 -3.67 7.54 -4.47
N VAL A 29 -2.50 7.88 -5.03
CA VAL A 29 -1.62 8.92 -4.45
C VAL A 29 -2.33 10.27 -4.45
N ARG A 30 -2.96 10.67 -5.58
CA ARG A 30 -3.69 11.93 -5.68
C ARG A 30 -4.84 12.00 -4.69
N GLU A 31 -5.62 10.93 -4.58
CA GLU A 31 -6.77 10.89 -3.69
C GLU A 31 -6.33 10.92 -2.21
N ALA A 32 -5.28 10.20 -1.84
CA ALA A 32 -4.74 10.24 -0.48
C ALA A 32 -4.25 11.65 -0.11
N VAL A 33 -3.49 12.31 -1.00
CA VAL A 33 -3.03 13.70 -0.79
C VAL A 33 -4.22 14.65 -0.67
N SER A 34 -5.26 14.51 -1.52
CA SER A 34 -6.46 15.36 -1.44
C SER A 34 -7.22 15.23 -0.13
N ARG A 35 -7.13 14.06 0.51
CA ARG A 35 -7.71 13.79 1.85
C ARG A 35 -6.80 14.21 3.00
N GLY A 36 -5.66 14.82 2.73
CA GLY A 36 -4.75 15.37 3.74
C GLY A 36 -3.67 14.40 4.25
N TRP A 37 -3.48 13.24 3.60
CA TRP A 37 -2.36 12.37 3.91
C TRP A 37 -1.04 12.94 3.39
N THR A 38 0.00 12.85 4.18
CA THR A 38 1.38 12.96 3.70
C THR A 38 1.77 11.61 3.11
N VAL A 39 1.90 11.54 1.78
CA VAL A 39 2.13 10.27 1.09
C VAL A 39 3.60 10.06 0.82
N GLN A 40 4.13 8.87 1.18
CA GLN A 40 5.42 8.39 0.68
C GLN A 40 5.22 7.14 -0.18
N VAL A 41 5.83 7.14 -1.36
CA VAL A 41 5.70 6.05 -2.32
C VAL A 41 6.91 5.12 -2.22
N ILE A 42 6.63 3.82 -2.06
CA ILE A 42 7.63 2.76 -2.03
C ILE A 42 7.34 1.80 -3.18
N ALA A 43 8.33 1.54 -4.01
CA ALA A 43 8.19 0.62 -5.14
C ALA A 43 9.07 -0.61 -4.94
N THR A 44 8.53 -1.80 -5.24
CA THR A 44 9.41 -2.96 -5.45
C THR A 44 10.25 -2.74 -6.71
N PRO A 45 11.46 -3.33 -6.82
CA PRO A 45 12.26 -3.20 -8.05
C PRO A 45 11.49 -3.60 -9.31
N SER A 46 10.63 -4.62 -9.23
CA SER A 46 9.78 -5.07 -10.33
C SER A 46 8.62 -4.12 -10.67
N ALA A 47 8.28 -3.19 -9.80
CA ALA A 47 7.24 -2.20 -10.07
C ALA A 47 7.75 -1.04 -10.94
N LEU A 48 9.02 -0.65 -10.81
CA LEU A 48 9.58 0.53 -11.47
C LEU A 48 9.27 0.62 -12.97
N PRO A 49 9.34 -0.46 -13.78
CA PRO A 49 9.01 -0.40 -15.20
C PRO A 49 7.54 -0.07 -15.51
N PHE A 50 6.64 -0.20 -14.54
CA PHE A 50 5.21 0.10 -14.69
C PHE A 50 4.86 1.54 -14.28
N LEU A 51 5.78 2.26 -13.59
CA LEU A 51 5.48 3.52 -12.93
C LEU A 51 5.95 4.73 -13.76
N ASP A 52 5.13 5.74 -13.80
CA ASP A 52 5.57 7.10 -14.10
C ASP A 52 6.10 7.73 -12.79
N VAL A 53 7.40 7.46 -12.52
CA VAL A 53 8.06 7.88 -11.29
C VAL A 53 8.00 9.40 -11.13
N GLY A 54 8.23 10.17 -12.21
CA GLY A 54 8.20 11.63 -12.15
C GLY A 54 6.84 12.18 -11.74
N SER A 55 5.76 11.63 -12.30
CA SER A 55 4.40 12.00 -11.92
C SER A 55 4.07 11.64 -10.47
N LEU A 56 4.52 10.47 -10.00
CA LEU A 56 4.30 10.05 -8.60
C LEU A 56 5.05 10.95 -7.61
N GLU A 57 6.28 11.34 -7.93
CA GLU A 57 7.08 12.27 -7.11
C GLU A 57 6.46 13.66 -7.04
N LEU A 58 5.93 14.16 -8.16
CA LEU A 58 5.19 15.42 -8.18
C LEU A 58 3.91 15.38 -7.35
N LEU A 59 3.16 14.27 -7.40
CA LEU A 59 1.92 14.09 -6.66
C LEU A 59 2.14 13.95 -5.15
N SER A 60 3.14 13.17 -4.76
CA SER A 60 3.43 12.88 -3.33
C SER A 60 4.28 13.96 -2.66
N GLY A 61 4.96 14.80 -3.46
CA GLY A 61 5.91 15.80 -2.96
C GLY A 61 7.23 15.21 -2.43
N GLY A 62 7.51 13.93 -2.71
CA GLY A 62 8.72 13.25 -2.26
C GLY A 62 9.19 12.15 -3.23
N PRO A 63 10.40 11.60 -3.05
CA PRO A 63 10.95 10.62 -3.97
C PRO A 63 10.23 9.27 -3.89
N VAL A 64 10.12 8.57 -5.02
CA VAL A 64 9.75 7.14 -5.06
C VAL A 64 10.93 6.31 -4.59
N ARG A 65 10.77 5.61 -3.46
CA ARG A 65 11.83 4.81 -2.85
C ARG A 65 11.73 3.34 -3.27
N SER A 66 12.85 2.77 -3.72
CA SER A 66 12.93 1.35 -4.10
C SER A 66 14.12 0.62 -3.46
N GLN A 67 14.96 1.35 -2.73
CA GLN A 67 16.17 0.85 -2.10
C GLN A 67 16.34 1.47 -0.71
N TYR A 68 17.14 0.81 0.13
CA TYR A 68 17.55 1.37 1.41
C TYR A 68 18.33 2.67 1.21
N SER A 69 18.10 3.62 2.11
CA SER A 69 18.82 4.91 2.11
C SER A 69 20.32 4.71 2.34
N LYS A 70 21.12 5.48 1.63
CA LYS A 70 22.57 5.56 1.86
C LYS A 70 22.85 6.52 3.02
N PRO A 71 24.05 6.43 3.65
CA PRO A 71 24.47 7.44 4.60
C PRO A 71 24.39 8.85 4.00
N GLY A 72 23.62 9.75 4.65
CA GLY A 72 23.41 11.11 4.17
C GLY A 72 22.07 11.34 3.42
N ASP A 73 21.37 10.29 3.02
CA ASP A 73 20.06 10.44 2.42
C ASP A 73 19.02 10.89 3.46
N PRO A 74 17.97 11.63 3.04
CA PRO A 74 16.84 11.94 3.90
C PRO A 74 16.21 10.66 4.45
N ARG A 75 15.90 10.65 5.74
CA ARG A 75 15.21 9.51 6.37
C ARG A 75 13.79 9.39 5.81
N SER A 76 13.31 8.14 5.69
CA SER A 76 11.89 7.87 5.46
C SER A 76 11.09 8.36 6.66
N LEU A 77 9.88 8.86 6.41
CA LEU A 77 8.94 9.14 7.48
C LEU A 77 8.46 7.81 8.08
N LEU A 78 8.17 7.81 9.36
CA LEU A 78 7.49 6.68 9.98
C LEU A 78 6.02 6.71 9.53
N PRO A 79 5.49 5.63 8.97
CA PRO A 79 4.11 5.60 8.53
C PRO A 79 3.15 5.44 9.71
N ASP A 80 2.02 6.13 9.64
CA ASP A 80 0.87 5.88 10.50
C ASP A 80 -0.03 4.79 9.92
N ALA A 81 0.07 4.54 8.61
CA ALA A 81 -0.63 3.47 7.92
C ALA A 81 0.08 3.10 6.59
N ILE A 82 -0.23 1.91 6.08
CA ILE A 82 0.33 1.42 4.82
C ILE A 82 -0.78 0.87 3.92
N VAL A 83 -0.70 1.20 2.63
CA VAL A 83 -1.48 0.53 1.57
C VAL A 83 -0.53 -0.17 0.62
N VAL A 84 -0.69 -1.47 0.43
CA VAL A 84 0.05 -2.28 -0.55
C VAL A 84 -0.87 -2.58 -1.73
N ALA A 85 -0.76 -1.79 -2.78
CA ALA A 85 -1.69 -1.85 -3.92
C ALA A 85 -1.03 -1.37 -5.22
N PRO A 86 -0.95 -2.23 -6.25
CA PRO A 86 -1.31 -3.66 -6.25
C PRO A 86 -0.26 -4.51 -5.53
N ALA A 87 -0.69 -5.62 -4.92
CA ALA A 87 0.22 -6.60 -4.34
C ALA A 87 0.30 -7.87 -5.20
N THR A 88 1.52 -8.32 -5.52
CA THR A 88 1.72 -9.52 -6.31
C THR A 88 1.75 -10.79 -5.45
N PHE A 89 1.50 -11.94 -6.08
CA PHE A 89 1.69 -13.26 -5.49
C PHE A 89 3.05 -13.41 -4.79
N ASN A 90 4.11 -12.94 -5.45
CA ASN A 90 5.47 -13.05 -4.94
C ASN A 90 5.66 -12.22 -3.66
N THR A 91 5.20 -10.97 -3.67
CA THR A 91 5.30 -10.07 -2.51
C THR A 91 4.53 -10.61 -1.31
N ILE A 92 3.30 -11.08 -1.51
CA ILE A 92 2.45 -11.63 -0.43
C ILE A 92 3.10 -12.86 0.21
N ASN A 93 3.61 -13.80 -0.61
CA ASN A 93 4.25 -15.00 -0.08
C ASN A 93 5.57 -14.71 0.64
N GLN A 94 6.41 -13.83 0.08
CA GLN A 94 7.67 -13.47 0.73
C GLN A 94 7.42 -12.75 2.06
N TRP A 95 6.50 -11.80 2.07
CA TRP A 95 6.14 -11.05 3.28
C TRP A 95 5.65 -11.98 4.39
N ALA A 96 4.65 -12.83 4.11
CA ALA A 96 4.11 -13.79 5.08
C ALA A 96 5.14 -14.80 5.61
N LEU A 97 6.22 -15.05 4.86
CA LEU A 97 7.33 -15.90 5.26
C LEU A 97 8.47 -15.14 5.92
N GLY A 98 8.34 -13.84 6.14
CA GLY A 98 9.40 -13.01 6.73
C GLY A 98 10.62 -12.81 5.83
N ILE A 99 10.49 -13.02 4.50
CA ILE A 99 11.58 -12.84 3.55
C ILE A 99 11.69 -11.38 3.15
N THR A 100 12.78 -10.73 3.48
CA THR A 100 13.04 -9.29 3.27
C THR A 100 13.99 -9.03 2.09
N GLY A 101 13.75 -9.69 0.96
CA GLY A 101 14.64 -9.68 -0.21
C GLY A 101 14.75 -8.33 -0.95
N ASN A 102 13.93 -7.33 -0.61
CA ASN A 102 14.03 -5.96 -1.12
C ASN A 102 13.55 -4.96 -0.07
N TYR A 103 13.75 -3.66 -0.35
CA TYR A 103 13.40 -2.57 0.55
C TYR A 103 11.92 -2.59 0.98
N ALA A 104 11.00 -2.75 0.03
CA ALA A 104 9.57 -2.79 0.33
C ALA A 104 9.20 -3.92 1.31
N LEU A 105 9.74 -5.13 1.09
CA LEU A 105 9.53 -6.27 1.99
C LEU A 105 10.13 -6.04 3.37
N GLY A 106 11.29 -5.37 3.45
CA GLY A 106 11.89 -4.99 4.73
C GLY A 106 10.98 -4.06 5.54
N ILE A 107 10.45 -3.03 4.88
CA ILE A 107 9.47 -2.11 5.50
C ILE A 107 8.22 -2.87 5.94
N LEU A 108 7.62 -3.68 5.08
CA LEU A 108 6.40 -4.43 5.41
C LEU A 108 6.60 -5.35 6.61
N ALA A 109 7.71 -6.09 6.66
CA ALA A 109 8.01 -6.97 7.79
C ALA A 109 8.17 -6.20 9.11
N GLU A 110 8.90 -5.09 9.10
CA GLU A 110 9.10 -4.23 10.28
C GLU A 110 7.79 -3.60 10.75
N GLN A 111 7.02 -3.02 9.83
CA GLN A 111 5.78 -2.32 10.18
C GLN A 111 4.66 -3.28 10.61
N THR A 112 4.62 -4.51 10.08
CA THR A 112 3.73 -5.57 10.60
C THR A 112 4.06 -5.89 12.06
N GLY A 113 5.35 -6.04 12.38
CA GLY A 113 5.79 -6.28 13.76
C GLY A 113 5.54 -5.11 14.74
N LEU A 114 5.36 -3.91 14.21
CA LEU A 114 4.97 -2.71 14.96
C LEU A 114 3.45 -2.51 15.03
N GLU A 115 2.67 -3.44 14.49
CA GLU A 115 1.20 -3.40 14.47
C GLU A 115 0.63 -2.14 13.78
N ILE A 116 1.38 -1.56 12.82
CA ILE A 116 0.90 -0.43 12.03
C ILE A 116 -0.27 -0.91 11.16
N PRO A 117 -1.38 -0.15 11.04
CA PRO A 117 -2.49 -0.48 10.15
C PRO A 117 -2.03 -0.68 8.71
N ILE A 118 -2.23 -1.89 8.17
CA ILE A 118 -1.84 -2.24 6.79
C ILE A 118 -3.02 -2.82 6.03
N VAL A 119 -3.29 -2.24 4.86
CA VAL A 119 -4.25 -2.74 3.89
C VAL A 119 -3.50 -3.27 2.68
N VAL A 120 -3.82 -4.46 2.23
CA VAL A 120 -3.23 -5.04 1.02
C VAL A 120 -4.30 -5.45 0.01
N VAL A 121 -4.11 -5.03 -1.25
CA VAL A 121 -4.97 -5.37 -2.37
C VAL A 121 -4.21 -6.27 -3.33
N PRO A 122 -4.44 -7.59 -3.27
CA PRO A 122 -3.80 -8.54 -4.18
C PRO A 122 -4.25 -8.34 -5.62
N PHE A 123 -3.32 -8.43 -6.57
CA PHE A 123 -3.65 -8.56 -7.99
C PHE A 123 -2.99 -9.83 -8.52
N VAL A 124 -3.79 -10.89 -8.58
CA VAL A 124 -3.32 -12.25 -8.88
C VAL A 124 -4.32 -12.99 -9.76
N SER A 125 -3.84 -13.89 -10.60
CA SER A 125 -4.71 -14.77 -11.36
C SER A 125 -5.37 -15.85 -10.47
N GLN A 126 -6.50 -16.40 -10.94
CA GLN A 126 -7.21 -17.50 -10.26
C GLN A 126 -6.29 -18.71 -10.02
N ALA A 127 -5.41 -19.01 -10.98
CA ALA A 127 -4.46 -20.12 -10.87
C ALA A 127 -3.44 -19.90 -9.72
N LEU A 128 -2.96 -18.68 -9.55
CA LEU A 128 -2.06 -18.32 -8.44
C LEU A 128 -2.80 -18.28 -7.11
N ALA A 129 -4.01 -17.72 -7.10
CA ALA A 129 -4.83 -17.61 -5.88
C ALA A 129 -5.27 -19.00 -5.35
N ALA A 130 -5.43 -19.99 -6.23
CA ALA A 130 -5.78 -21.34 -5.86
C ALA A 130 -4.62 -22.13 -5.20
N ARG A 131 -3.38 -21.62 -5.27
CA ARG A 131 -2.23 -22.33 -4.71
C ARG A 131 -2.23 -22.33 -3.17
N PRO A 132 -2.02 -23.50 -2.52
CA PRO A 132 -1.96 -23.58 -1.06
C PRO A 132 -0.99 -22.60 -0.41
N PRO A 133 0.24 -22.36 -0.92
CA PRO A 133 1.15 -21.38 -0.33
C PRO A 133 0.54 -19.97 -0.27
N PHE A 134 -0.15 -19.53 -1.32
CA PHE A 134 -0.77 -18.22 -1.34
C PHE A 134 -1.93 -18.10 -0.32
N GLN A 135 -2.77 -19.14 -0.24
CA GLN A 135 -3.86 -19.17 0.72
C GLN A 135 -3.34 -19.18 2.17
N GLN A 136 -2.26 -19.91 2.44
CA GLN A 136 -1.59 -19.90 3.73
C GLN A 136 -0.98 -18.53 4.06
N SER A 137 -0.34 -17.89 3.09
CA SER A 137 0.22 -16.55 3.23
C SER A 137 -0.84 -15.50 3.54
N VAL A 138 -1.96 -15.52 2.81
CA VAL A 138 -3.10 -14.62 3.09
C VAL A 138 -3.65 -14.86 4.50
N LYS A 139 -3.80 -16.12 4.91
CA LYS A 139 -4.26 -16.47 6.27
C LYS A 139 -3.27 -15.99 7.34
N ALA A 140 -1.97 -16.14 7.13
CA ALA A 140 -0.94 -15.67 8.05
C ALA A 140 -0.97 -14.16 8.22
N LEU A 141 -0.97 -13.41 7.13
CA LEU A 141 -1.03 -11.94 7.18
C LEU A 141 -2.29 -11.42 7.87
N ARG A 142 -3.45 -12.05 7.62
CA ARG A 142 -4.69 -11.72 8.34
C ARG A 142 -4.59 -12.00 9.84
N ALA A 143 -3.92 -13.07 10.24
CA ALA A 143 -3.69 -13.39 11.65
C ALA A 143 -2.74 -12.39 12.34
N GLU A 144 -1.90 -11.72 11.58
CA GLU A 144 -1.01 -10.63 12.03
C GLU A 144 -1.68 -9.24 11.96
N GLY A 145 -3.01 -9.17 11.70
CA GLY A 145 -3.76 -7.92 11.69
C GLY A 145 -3.78 -7.16 10.36
N VAL A 146 -3.19 -7.73 9.29
CA VAL A 146 -3.23 -7.11 7.97
C VAL A 146 -4.62 -7.27 7.33
N SER A 147 -5.23 -6.15 6.88
CA SER A 147 -6.48 -6.20 6.11
C SER A 147 -6.18 -6.61 4.67
N VAL A 148 -6.55 -7.85 4.30
CA VAL A 148 -6.34 -8.39 2.95
C VAL A 148 -7.65 -8.33 2.18
N LEU A 149 -7.75 -7.39 1.23
CA LEU A 149 -8.93 -7.14 0.40
C LEU A 149 -8.99 -8.15 -0.75
N LEU A 150 -9.28 -9.39 -0.43
CA LEU A 150 -9.41 -10.52 -1.36
C LEU A 150 -10.64 -11.35 -1.02
N GLY A 151 -11.46 -11.66 -2.03
CA GLY A 151 -12.70 -12.39 -1.88
C GLY A 151 -13.92 -11.47 -1.66
N PRO A 152 -14.95 -11.91 -0.92
CA PRO A 152 -16.14 -11.10 -0.66
C PRO A 152 -15.78 -9.74 -0.03
N GLY A 153 -16.25 -8.65 -0.63
CA GLY A 153 -15.93 -7.28 -0.19
C GLY A 153 -14.58 -6.73 -0.67
N GLY A 154 -13.78 -7.55 -1.35
CA GLY A 154 -12.50 -7.15 -1.94
C GLY A 154 -12.40 -7.52 -3.42
N ILE A 155 -11.18 -7.53 -3.94
CA ILE A 155 -10.93 -7.92 -5.34
C ILE A 155 -11.09 -9.43 -5.53
N GLN A 156 -11.60 -9.82 -6.69
CA GLN A 156 -11.61 -11.23 -7.11
C GLN A 156 -10.37 -11.52 -7.97
N PRO A 157 -9.76 -12.72 -7.83
CA PRO A 157 -8.69 -13.14 -8.73
C PRO A 157 -9.16 -13.15 -10.19
N HIS A 158 -8.36 -12.54 -11.07
CA HIS A 158 -8.69 -12.48 -12.51
C HIS A 158 -8.41 -13.81 -13.22
N PRO A 159 -9.05 -14.09 -14.37
CA PRO A 159 -8.68 -15.23 -15.21
C PRO A 159 -7.22 -15.15 -15.66
N VAL A 160 -6.61 -16.28 -15.97
CA VAL A 160 -5.23 -16.32 -16.46
C VAL A 160 -5.14 -15.62 -17.82
N HIS A 161 -4.08 -14.84 -18.04
CA HIS A 161 -3.81 -14.07 -19.26
C HIS A 161 -4.79 -12.90 -19.54
N THR A 162 -5.48 -12.39 -18.52
CA THR A 162 -6.40 -11.23 -18.64
C THR A 162 -5.99 -10.05 -17.77
N GLU A 163 -4.73 -9.99 -17.35
CA GLU A 163 -4.21 -8.98 -16.42
C GLU A 163 -4.45 -7.54 -16.92
N ALA A 164 -4.27 -7.32 -18.23
CA ALA A 164 -4.47 -6.00 -18.84
C ALA A 164 -5.94 -5.57 -18.83
N ASP A 165 -6.86 -6.52 -19.04
CA ASP A 165 -8.30 -6.25 -19.12
C ASP A 165 -8.87 -5.84 -17.75
N HIS A 166 -8.30 -6.37 -16.67
CA HIS A 166 -8.75 -6.10 -15.29
C HIS A 166 -7.96 -4.98 -14.58
N ALA A 167 -6.92 -4.45 -15.19
CA ALA A 167 -6.11 -3.40 -14.57
C ALA A 167 -6.89 -2.10 -14.33
N GLY A 168 -7.83 -1.77 -15.24
CA GLY A 168 -8.66 -0.57 -15.16
C GLY A 168 -9.72 -0.60 -14.07
N GLU A 169 -10.09 -1.79 -13.59
CA GLU A 169 -11.12 -2.00 -12.55
C GLU A 169 -10.50 -2.11 -11.14
N PHE A 170 -9.21 -1.85 -11.01
CA PHE A 170 -8.51 -2.02 -9.74
C PHE A 170 -9.05 -1.04 -8.67
N PRO A 171 -9.42 -1.54 -7.46
CA PRO A 171 -10.20 -0.80 -6.47
C PRO A 171 -9.33 0.13 -5.60
N TRP A 172 -8.73 1.16 -6.20
CA TRP A 172 -7.86 2.12 -5.53
C TRP A 172 -8.52 2.80 -4.33
N LEU A 173 -9.77 3.22 -4.50
CA LEU A 173 -10.50 3.96 -3.46
C LEU A 173 -10.91 3.05 -2.30
N LEU A 174 -11.25 1.81 -2.58
CA LEU A 174 -11.57 0.83 -1.53
C LEU A 174 -10.38 0.63 -0.57
N ALA A 175 -9.15 0.57 -1.11
CA ALA A 175 -7.96 0.45 -0.28
C ALA A 175 -7.75 1.68 0.62
N LEU A 176 -8.02 2.87 0.09
CA LEU A 176 -7.90 4.11 0.85
C LEU A 176 -8.99 4.25 1.92
N GLU A 177 -10.22 3.88 1.60
CA GLU A 177 -11.34 3.89 2.54
C GLU A 177 -11.10 2.92 3.70
N GLU A 178 -10.66 1.70 3.40
CA GLU A 178 -10.35 0.70 4.41
C GLU A 178 -9.25 1.18 5.37
N VAL A 179 -8.12 1.69 4.86
CA VAL A 179 -7.02 2.17 5.71
C VAL A 179 -7.42 3.41 6.51
N THR A 180 -8.24 4.29 5.94
CA THR A 180 -8.78 5.47 6.63
C THR A 180 -9.69 5.03 7.80
N GLY A 181 -10.54 4.02 7.57
CA GLY A 181 -11.37 3.44 8.63
C GLY A 181 -10.58 2.82 9.77
N MET A 182 -9.45 2.16 9.48
CA MET A 182 -8.57 1.57 10.49
C MET A 182 -7.86 2.62 11.35
N THR A 183 -7.53 3.77 10.78
CA THR A 183 -6.78 4.83 11.49
C THR A 183 -7.69 5.85 12.18
N GLY A 184 -8.96 5.92 11.81
CA GLY A 184 -9.89 6.99 12.23
C GLY A 184 -9.53 8.36 11.64
N PHE A 185 -8.60 8.44 10.70
CA PHE A 185 -8.19 9.68 10.06
C PHE A 185 -9.28 10.19 9.11
N GLY A 186 -9.61 11.48 9.21
CA GLY A 186 -10.62 12.12 8.34
C GLY A 186 -12.07 11.96 8.80
N VAL A 187 -12.36 11.15 9.81
CA VAL A 187 -13.72 11.01 10.36
C VAL A 187 -14.09 12.24 11.21
N ALA A 188 -13.10 12.82 11.92
CA ALA A 188 -13.31 13.98 12.78
C ALA A 188 -13.57 15.29 12.00
N ASP A 189 -13.05 15.45 10.78
CA ASP A 189 -13.23 16.68 9.98
C ASP A 189 -14.58 16.72 9.24
N ALA A 190 -15.24 15.59 9.05
CA ALA A 190 -16.57 15.54 8.43
C ALA A 190 -17.67 15.98 9.40
N GLU A 191 -17.51 15.72 10.70
CA GLU A 191 -18.47 16.15 11.72
C GLU A 191 -18.37 17.65 12.05
N LEU A 192 -17.21 18.27 11.83
CA LEU A 192 -17.02 19.71 12.05
C LEU A 192 -17.48 20.59 10.88
N ARG A 193 -17.74 20.03 9.70
CA ARG A 193 -18.24 20.76 8.52
C ARG A 193 -19.75 20.59 8.28
N GLY A 194 -20.44 19.90 9.15
CA GLY A 194 -21.88 19.58 9.09
C GLY A 194 -22.76 20.40 10.03
N VAL A 195 -22.39 21.70 10.29
CA VAL A 195 -23.27 22.67 10.99
C VAL A 195 -23.47 23.88 10.11
#